data_64ced1c1524ed831bb2d8689305c6187
#
_entry.id   64ced1c1524ed831bb2d8689305c6187
#
_cell.length_a   1.000
_cell.length_b   1.000
_cell.length_c   1.000
_cell.angle_alpha   90.00
_cell.angle_beta   90.00
_cell.angle_gamma   90.00
#
_symmetry.space_group_name_H-M   'P 1'
#
loop_
_entity.id
_entity.type
_entity.pdbx_description
1 polymer ?
#
loop_
_entity_poly.entity_id
_entity_poly.type
_entity_poly.pdbx_seq_one_letter_code
_entity_poly.pdbx_strand_id
1 'polypeptide(L)'
;MKKIIFLLWGTVLMSLTSFAQQAGGITHSGLPTHQPPFPVVSYQELPNPVSVDASKWKGAKGINLSWGSTDVRYKKEEPAPLSRVQQVIDLKAWRGERVAAQWVVWTDQPLQELKAEVGGLKLKGKKAEIDRSHILSGFVRYVMTDELNPDGRGGCGHRPDASQFDSTLVADPIDHLTPSLELPAHSTQGGWVRVWVPADAEPGVYTAEVAVKNGAKELGRLTLRIHVDSRQLPAPKDWAFHLDLWQNPFAIARYYGVKPWSQEHFEKMRPYMEMYRDAGGKVITASVIHKPWNGQTYDPFETMVTWMKKADGTWFFDYTIFDRWVEFMMEVGITKEITCYSMVPWRLSFQYYDQATNSLQEIKTKPGDKEFEEIWTAMLTSFAAHLKEKGWFGITHISMDERPLDAMKETIRVIRKADPDFKISLAGALHEELSDDLDDYCVALRMKYSQEVKSKRKREGKVTTYYTSCEEPFPNTFTFCPPAECEWLGWYAARENLDGYLRWAYNSWVIEPLLDSRFYTWAAGDTYLIYPGGRTSLRFERMIQGIQAYEKVNMLKSEYVKRNQKGKLKKLEKALELFDEGKLPQESAADCIKKVKQRLGF
;
A
#
# COMPACT_ATOMS: atom_id res chain seq x y z
N MET A 1 -43.70 -42.18 0.17
CA MET A 1 -42.30 -41.91 0.51
C MET A 1 -41.70 -40.85 -0.43
N LYS A 2 -42.21 -39.62 -0.42
CA LYS A 2 -41.66 -38.50 -1.24
C LYS A 2 -41.90 -37.12 -0.59
N LYS A 3 -41.74 -36.99 0.72
CA LYS A 3 -41.95 -35.71 1.42
C LYS A 3 -40.92 -35.37 2.52
N ILE A 4 -39.76 -36.03 2.59
CA ILE A 4 -38.80 -35.83 3.68
C ILE A 4 -37.45 -35.24 3.19
N ILE A 5 -37.25 -35.07 1.89
CA ILE A 5 -35.94 -34.62 1.36
C ILE A 5 -35.85 -33.09 1.20
N PHE A 6 -36.96 -32.34 1.30
CA PHE A 6 -36.93 -30.88 1.07
C PHE A 6 -36.71 -30.02 2.32
N LEU A 7 -36.66 -30.58 3.52
CA LEU A 7 -36.47 -29.80 4.76
C LEU A 7 -35.02 -29.72 5.24
N LEU A 8 -34.10 -30.50 4.70
CA LEU A 8 -32.67 -30.46 5.13
C LEU A 8 -31.81 -29.46 4.36
N TRP A 9 -32.26 -28.94 3.22
CA TRP A 9 -31.50 -27.94 2.44
C TRP A 9 -31.76 -26.49 2.88
N GLY A 10 -32.90 -26.23 3.52
CA GLY A 10 -33.24 -24.89 4.01
C GLY A 10 -32.50 -24.48 5.28
N THR A 11 -32.09 -25.45 6.11
CA THR A 11 -31.40 -25.18 7.38
C THR A 11 -29.90 -24.98 7.22
N VAL A 12 -29.29 -25.51 6.16
CA VAL A 12 -27.84 -25.30 5.90
C VAL A 12 -27.59 -23.94 5.26
N LEU A 13 -28.53 -23.39 4.46
CA LEU A 13 -28.38 -22.03 3.92
C LEU A 13 -28.58 -20.94 4.99
N MET A 14 -29.44 -21.15 5.99
CA MET A 14 -29.63 -20.18 7.07
C MET A 14 -28.48 -20.13 8.06
N SER A 15 -27.71 -21.22 8.24
CA SER A 15 -26.55 -21.22 9.12
C SER A 15 -25.32 -20.52 8.52
N LEU A 16 -25.17 -20.51 7.22
CA LEU A 16 -24.08 -19.81 6.53
C LEU A 16 -24.27 -18.28 6.51
N THR A 17 -25.51 -17.81 6.42
CA THR A 17 -25.80 -16.37 6.51
C THR A 17 -25.65 -15.81 7.92
N SER A 18 -25.85 -16.62 8.96
CA SER A 18 -25.67 -16.17 10.36
C SER A 18 -24.20 -16.03 10.76
N PHE A 19 -23.29 -16.80 10.19
CA PHE A 19 -21.85 -16.64 10.44
C PHE A 19 -21.26 -15.36 9.84
N ALA A 20 -21.73 -14.95 8.66
CA ALA A 20 -21.31 -13.68 8.06
C ALA A 20 -21.80 -12.46 8.85
N GLN A 21 -22.97 -12.52 9.46
CA GLN A 21 -23.52 -11.46 10.32
C GLN A 21 -22.82 -11.37 11.70
N GLN A 22 -22.24 -12.46 12.20
CA GLN A 22 -21.49 -12.45 13.47
C GLN A 22 -20.05 -11.92 13.33
N ALA A 23 -19.51 -11.85 12.15
CA ALA A 23 -18.16 -11.32 11.88
C ALA A 23 -18.09 -9.78 11.84
N GLY A 24 -19.03 -9.08 12.45
CA GLY A 24 -18.90 -7.66 12.76
C GLY A 24 -18.99 -6.71 11.56
N GLY A 25 -19.88 -6.96 10.60
CA GLY A 25 -20.20 -5.99 9.56
C GLY A 25 -19.28 -5.99 8.33
N ILE A 26 -18.41 -6.98 8.18
CA ILE A 26 -17.65 -7.17 6.94
C ILE A 26 -18.58 -7.70 5.87
N THR A 27 -18.70 -6.95 4.80
CA THR A 27 -19.45 -7.38 3.60
C THR A 27 -18.50 -7.48 2.42
N HIS A 28 -18.82 -8.42 1.56
CA HIS A 28 -18.07 -8.68 0.35
C HIS A 28 -18.60 -7.89 -0.83
N SER A 29 -17.85 -7.87 -1.92
CA SER A 29 -18.27 -7.29 -3.21
C SER A 29 -19.40 -8.06 -3.91
N GLY A 30 -20.02 -9.04 -3.28
CA GLY A 30 -21.07 -9.89 -3.88
C GLY A 30 -20.55 -11.01 -4.77
N LEU A 31 -19.23 -11.17 -4.88
CA LEU A 31 -18.62 -12.32 -5.54
C LEU A 31 -18.83 -13.60 -4.71
N PRO A 32 -18.80 -14.79 -5.34
CA PRO A 32 -18.78 -16.05 -4.61
C PRO A 32 -17.71 -16.06 -3.53
N THR A 33 -18.00 -16.70 -2.41
CA THR A 33 -16.99 -16.93 -1.37
C THR A 33 -15.75 -17.55 -1.99
N HIS A 34 -14.61 -17.22 -1.41
CA HIS A 34 -13.31 -17.63 -1.87
C HIS A 34 -13.26 -19.07 -2.38
N GLN A 35 -12.79 -19.24 -3.56
CA GLN A 35 -12.32 -20.50 -4.08
C GLN A 35 -10.82 -20.62 -3.77
N PRO A 36 -10.31 -21.82 -3.50
CA PRO A 36 -8.87 -22.02 -3.27
C PRO A 36 -8.02 -21.34 -4.32
N PRO A 37 -6.78 -20.96 -3.98
CA PRO A 37 -6.03 -19.96 -4.69
C PRO A 37 -6.04 -20.17 -6.19
N PHE A 38 -6.32 -19.09 -6.90
CA PHE A 38 -6.11 -19.05 -8.35
C PHE A 38 -4.72 -19.54 -8.69
N PRO A 39 -4.53 -20.13 -9.87
CA PRO A 39 -3.19 -20.28 -10.41
C PRO A 39 -2.54 -18.90 -10.37
N VAL A 40 -1.58 -18.72 -9.47
CA VAL A 40 -0.93 -17.41 -9.26
C VAL A 40 -0.27 -16.90 -10.55
N VAL A 41 0.03 -17.81 -11.47
CA VAL A 41 0.72 -17.54 -12.74
C VAL A 41 -0.20 -16.93 -13.80
N SER A 42 -1.48 -17.32 -13.83
CA SER A 42 -2.42 -16.78 -14.81
C SER A 42 -3.84 -16.73 -14.22
N TYR A 43 -4.57 -15.68 -14.58
CA TYR A 43 -5.98 -15.52 -14.21
C TYR A 43 -6.73 -14.80 -15.34
N GLN A 44 -8.04 -15.00 -15.39
CA GLN A 44 -8.91 -14.25 -16.27
C GLN A 44 -9.56 -13.10 -15.52
N GLU A 45 -9.56 -11.94 -16.12
CA GLU A 45 -10.26 -10.77 -15.61
C GLU A 45 -11.78 -11.00 -15.65
N LEU A 46 -12.52 -10.32 -14.80
CA LEU A 46 -13.98 -10.31 -14.89
C LEU A 46 -14.42 -9.69 -16.23
N PRO A 47 -15.60 -10.11 -16.75
CA PRO A 47 -16.19 -9.47 -17.92
C PRO A 47 -16.35 -7.96 -17.69
N ASN A 48 -16.06 -7.17 -18.72
CA ASN A 48 -16.25 -5.73 -18.63
C ASN A 48 -17.75 -5.41 -18.62
N PRO A 49 -18.28 -4.77 -17.56
CA PRO A 49 -19.69 -4.38 -17.51
C PRO A 49 -20.03 -3.24 -18.48
N VAL A 50 -19.01 -2.51 -18.95
CA VAL A 50 -19.17 -1.40 -19.88
C VAL A 50 -19.10 -1.93 -21.31
N SER A 51 -20.13 -1.65 -22.10
CA SER A 51 -20.21 -2.02 -23.51
C SER A 51 -19.29 -1.15 -24.35
N VAL A 52 -18.71 -1.73 -25.40
CA VAL A 52 -17.91 -1.02 -26.38
C VAL A 52 -18.79 -0.03 -27.17
N ASP A 53 -18.42 1.23 -27.16
CA ASP A 53 -19.01 2.24 -28.04
C ASP A 53 -18.27 2.27 -29.40
N ALA A 54 -18.85 1.64 -30.42
CA ALA A 54 -18.26 1.57 -31.74
C ALA A 54 -17.95 2.96 -32.37
N SER A 55 -18.65 4.01 -31.92
CA SER A 55 -18.40 5.36 -32.43
C SER A 55 -17.01 5.90 -32.06
N LYS A 56 -16.52 5.53 -30.89
CA LYS A 56 -15.17 5.91 -30.40
C LYS A 56 -14.05 5.24 -31.21
N TRP A 57 -14.31 4.09 -31.84
CA TRP A 57 -13.35 3.31 -32.62
C TRP A 57 -13.24 3.70 -34.09
N LYS A 58 -14.12 4.59 -34.59
CA LYS A 58 -14.11 5.02 -36.02
C LYS A 58 -12.78 5.60 -36.47
N GLY A 59 -12.02 6.23 -35.58
CA GLY A 59 -10.71 6.82 -35.85
C GLY A 59 -9.50 5.95 -35.53
N ALA A 60 -9.73 4.76 -34.90
CA ALA A 60 -8.66 3.89 -34.39
C ALA A 60 -8.63 2.55 -35.14
N LYS A 61 -8.37 2.60 -36.45
CA LYS A 61 -8.32 1.40 -37.30
C LYS A 61 -7.01 0.64 -37.14
N GLY A 62 -7.08 -0.69 -37.25
CA GLY A 62 -5.94 -1.59 -37.19
C GLY A 62 -5.34 -1.70 -35.79
N ILE A 63 -4.07 -2.08 -35.76
CA ILE A 63 -3.32 -2.24 -34.51
C ILE A 63 -2.45 -1.01 -34.31
N ASN A 64 -2.62 -0.34 -33.17
CA ASN A 64 -1.90 0.87 -32.82
C ASN A 64 -1.04 0.61 -31.59
N LEU A 65 0.16 1.15 -31.54
CA LEU A 65 1.13 0.98 -30.46
C LEU A 65 1.83 2.30 -30.17
N SER A 66 1.91 2.67 -28.90
CA SER A 66 2.55 3.92 -28.46
C SER A 66 3.08 3.84 -27.03
N TRP A 67 4.05 4.66 -26.69
CA TRP A 67 4.24 5.07 -25.31
C TRP A 67 3.05 5.91 -24.84
N GLY A 68 2.61 5.66 -23.62
CA GLY A 68 1.54 6.37 -22.95
C GLY A 68 2.03 7.05 -21.67
N SER A 69 1.11 7.66 -20.94
CA SER A 69 1.40 8.27 -19.64
C SER A 69 1.23 7.26 -18.49
N THR A 70 2.14 7.27 -17.54
CA THR A 70 2.01 6.52 -16.28
C THR A 70 0.92 7.07 -15.36
N ASP A 71 0.36 8.24 -15.67
CA ASP A 71 -0.71 8.90 -14.92
C ASP A 71 -2.10 8.57 -15.45
N VAL A 72 -2.18 7.79 -16.54
CA VAL A 72 -3.45 7.42 -17.17
C VAL A 72 -3.76 5.96 -16.96
N ARG A 73 -4.95 5.69 -16.48
CA ARG A 73 -5.58 4.36 -16.50
C ARG A 73 -6.32 4.22 -17.83
N TYR A 74 -5.72 3.48 -18.78
CA TYR A 74 -6.34 3.27 -20.09
C TYR A 74 -7.54 2.37 -19.94
N LYS A 75 -8.72 2.83 -20.40
CA LYS A 75 -9.95 2.05 -20.38
C LYS A 75 -9.88 0.92 -21.39
N LYS A 76 -10.36 -0.25 -21.00
CA LYS A 76 -10.28 -1.46 -21.83
C LYS A 76 -11.14 -1.35 -23.10
N GLU A 77 -12.30 -0.73 -22.99
CA GLU A 77 -13.33 -0.62 -24.01
C GLU A 77 -13.20 0.61 -24.93
N GLU A 78 -12.20 1.47 -24.70
CA GLU A 78 -11.99 2.69 -25.48
C GLU A 78 -10.61 2.70 -26.12
N PRO A 79 -10.42 3.31 -27.32
CA PRO A 79 -9.09 3.54 -27.84
C PRO A 79 -8.30 4.46 -26.93
N ALA A 80 -6.96 4.27 -26.88
CA ALA A 80 -6.11 5.08 -26.04
C ALA A 80 -6.25 6.58 -26.41
N PRO A 81 -6.53 7.48 -25.44
CA PRO A 81 -6.77 8.91 -25.70
C PRO A 81 -5.46 9.66 -25.94
N LEU A 82 -4.72 9.28 -26.97
CA LEU A 82 -3.44 9.88 -27.34
C LEU A 82 -3.60 10.84 -28.52
N SER A 83 -3.13 12.07 -28.35
CA SER A 83 -3.14 13.07 -29.42
C SER A 83 -2.15 12.73 -30.56
N ARG A 84 -1.12 11.93 -30.24
CA ARG A 84 -0.12 11.43 -31.21
C ARG A 84 0.50 10.13 -30.73
N VAL A 85 0.92 9.30 -31.66
CA VAL A 85 1.71 8.10 -31.38
C VAL A 85 3.15 8.50 -31.05
N GLN A 86 3.70 7.93 -29.97
CA GLN A 86 5.07 8.13 -29.53
C GLN A 86 5.83 6.82 -29.58
N GLN A 87 6.82 6.72 -30.48
CA GLN A 87 7.67 5.53 -30.60
C GLN A 87 8.88 5.57 -29.66
N VAL A 88 9.22 6.74 -29.14
CA VAL A 88 10.38 6.96 -28.28
C VAL A 88 9.95 7.68 -27.01
N ILE A 89 10.38 7.20 -25.85
CA ILE A 89 10.22 7.89 -24.59
C ILE A 89 11.58 8.15 -23.94
N ASP A 90 11.75 9.34 -23.40
CA ASP A 90 12.92 9.75 -22.63
C ASP A 90 12.58 9.88 -21.16
N LEU A 91 13.28 9.14 -20.32
CA LEU A 91 13.19 9.23 -18.87
C LEU A 91 14.49 9.79 -18.30
N LYS A 92 14.42 10.45 -17.17
CA LYS A 92 15.58 10.87 -16.39
C LYS A 92 15.63 10.06 -15.10
N ALA A 93 16.82 9.66 -14.70
CA ALA A 93 17.03 8.91 -13.47
C ALA A 93 18.34 9.32 -12.79
N TRP A 94 18.36 9.28 -11.48
CA TRP A 94 19.62 9.20 -10.74
C TRP A 94 20.03 7.73 -10.63
N ARG A 95 21.29 7.45 -10.32
CA ARG A 95 21.74 6.11 -9.96
C ARG A 95 21.00 5.65 -8.71
N GLY A 96 20.64 4.37 -8.62
CA GLY A 96 19.84 3.82 -7.53
C GLY A 96 18.33 4.09 -7.63
N GLU A 97 17.87 4.88 -8.61
CA GLU A 97 16.46 5.24 -8.79
C GLU A 97 15.69 4.20 -9.60
N ARG A 98 14.42 4.02 -9.27
CA ARG A 98 13.46 3.29 -10.10
C ARG A 98 12.70 4.27 -10.97
N VAL A 99 12.71 4.03 -12.26
CA VAL A 99 11.92 4.78 -13.23
C VAL A 99 11.04 3.83 -14.02
N ALA A 100 9.90 4.32 -14.50
CA ALA A 100 8.95 3.49 -15.21
C ALA A 100 8.33 4.21 -16.41
N ALA A 101 7.94 3.42 -17.40
CA ALA A 101 7.18 3.84 -18.56
C ALA A 101 6.00 2.89 -18.77
N GLN A 102 4.91 3.43 -19.33
CA GLN A 102 3.75 2.65 -19.73
C GLN A 102 3.61 2.70 -21.24
N TRP A 103 3.57 1.53 -21.87
CA TRP A 103 3.17 1.42 -23.27
C TRP A 103 1.71 1.00 -23.38
N VAL A 104 1.09 1.27 -24.51
CA VAL A 104 -0.29 0.94 -24.76
C VAL A 104 -0.49 0.47 -26.20
N VAL A 105 -1.23 -0.63 -26.34
CA VAL A 105 -1.75 -1.13 -27.60
C VAL A 105 -3.26 -1.02 -27.60
N TRP A 106 -3.84 -0.56 -28.73
CA TRP A 106 -5.28 -0.56 -28.93
C TRP A 106 -5.58 -1.00 -30.37
N THR A 107 -6.65 -1.78 -30.52
CA THR A 107 -6.92 -2.47 -31.78
C THR A 107 -8.41 -2.68 -32.05
N ASP A 108 -8.81 -2.55 -33.31
CA ASP A 108 -10.14 -2.95 -33.80
C ASP A 108 -10.19 -4.42 -34.25
N GLN A 109 -9.06 -5.15 -34.17
CA GLN A 109 -8.89 -6.55 -34.54
C GLN A 109 -8.50 -7.38 -33.32
N PRO A 110 -8.86 -8.68 -33.25
CA PRO A 110 -8.42 -9.53 -32.15
C PRO A 110 -6.93 -9.88 -32.23
N LEU A 111 -6.25 -9.97 -31.08
CA LEU A 111 -4.90 -10.48 -30.95
C LEU A 111 -4.95 -11.75 -30.08
N GLN A 112 -4.40 -12.86 -30.60
CA GLN A 112 -4.51 -14.17 -29.96
C GLN A 112 -3.43 -14.37 -28.89
N GLU A 113 -2.27 -13.76 -29.04
CA GLU A 113 -1.11 -13.97 -28.19
C GLU A 113 -0.28 -12.70 -28.09
N LEU A 114 -0.88 -11.63 -27.49
CA LEU A 114 -0.17 -10.38 -27.23
C LEU A 114 0.94 -10.60 -26.21
N LYS A 115 2.17 -10.23 -26.54
CA LYS A 115 3.34 -10.26 -25.64
C LYS A 115 4.28 -9.10 -25.89
N ALA A 116 5.07 -8.76 -24.87
CA ALA A 116 6.09 -7.74 -24.96
C ALA A 116 7.44 -8.27 -24.46
N GLU A 117 8.48 -8.05 -25.25
CA GLU A 117 9.84 -8.42 -24.92
C GLU A 117 10.68 -7.15 -24.74
N VAL A 118 11.35 -7.03 -23.59
CA VAL A 118 12.22 -5.91 -23.28
C VAL A 118 13.66 -6.37 -23.27
N GLY A 119 14.51 -5.75 -24.08
CA GLY A 119 15.96 -5.98 -24.08
C GLY A 119 16.67 -5.32 -22.90
N GLY A 120 17.94 -5.70 -22.66
CA GLY A 120 18.82 -4.95 -21.73
C GLY A 120 19.07 -3.52 -22.23
N LEU A 121 19.32 -2.60 -21.30
CA LEU A 121 19.58 -1.21 -21.64
C LEU A 121 21.07 -0.98 -21.89
N LYS A 122 21.42 -0.61 -23.10
CA LYS A 122 22.81 -0.40 -23.56
C LYS A 122 23.18 1.09 -23.50
N LEU A 123 24.31 1.40 -22.89
CA LEU A 123 24.86 2.75 -22.83
C LEU A 123 25.37 3.17 -24.21
N LYS A 124 24.89 4.29 -24.70
CA LYS A 124 25.27 4.82 -26.01
C LYS A 124 26.79 5.09 -26.08
N GLY A 125 27.44 4.47 -27.06
CA GLY A 125 28.88 4.65 -27.34
C GLY A 125 29.83 3.93 -26.38
N LYS A 126 29.31 3.07 -25.50
CA LYS A 126 30.12 2.26 -24.55
C LYS A 126 29.63 0.82 -24.50
N LYS A 127 30.42 -0.06 -23.84
CA LYS A 127 30.03 -1.46 -23.63
C LYS A 127 29.14 -1.68 -22.38
N ALA A 128 28.96 -0.65 -21.54
CA ALA A 128 28.17 -0.76 -20.32
C ALA A 128 26.68 -1.02 -20.62
N GLU A 129 26.06 -1.84 -19.79
CA GLU A 129 24.67 -2.25 -19.92
C GLU A 129 24.02 -2.33 -18.52
N ILE A 130 22.74 -1.97 -18.43
CA ILE A 130 21.90 -2.31 -17.27
C ILE A 130 21.22 -3.64 -17.64
N ASP A 131 21.57 -4.69 -16.88
CA ASP A 131 21.12 -6.04 -17.13
C ASP A 131 19.60 -6.18 -16.96
N ARG A 132 19.04 -7.20 -17.63
CA ARG A 132 17.59 -7.46 -17.60
C ARG A 132 17.06 -7.77 -16.19
N SER A 133 17.87 -8.26 -15.27
CA SER A 133 17.48 -8.48 -13.87
C SER A 133 17.04 -7.19 -13.14
N HIS A 134 17.46 -6.03 -13.63
CA HIS A 134 17.02 -4.72 -13.14
C HIS A 134 15.70 -4.23 -13.77
N ILE A 135 15.12 -5.02 -14.67
CA ILE A 135 13.92 -4.64 -15.45
C ILE A 135 12.75 -5.51 -15.03
N LEU A 136 11.69 -4.90 -14.53
CA LEU A 136 10.39 -5.54 -14.41
C LEU A 136 9.52 -5.12 -15.58
N SER A 137 8.97 -6.08 -16.30
CA SER A 137 8.05 -5.86 -17.40
C SER A 137 6.81 -6.71 -17.22
N GLY A 138 5.62 -6.16 -17.47
CA GLY A 138 4.37 -6.88 -17.33
C GLY A 138 3.21 -6.14 -17.97
N PHE A 139 2.05 -6.80 -17.99
CA PHE A 139 0.80 -6.17 -18.42
C PHE A 139 0.16 -5.38 -17.29
N VAL A 140 -0.45 -4.26 -17.60
CA VAL A 140 -1.32 -3.56 -16.66
C VAL A 140 -2.71 -4.17 -16.80
N ARG A 141 -3.07 -5.04 -15.83
CA ARG A 141 -4.32 -5.79 -15.84
C ARG A 141 -5.47 -4.97 -15.27
N TYR A 142 -6.67 -5.47 -15.48
CA TYR A 142 -7.89 -4.82 -15.04
C TYR A 142 -8.51 -5.54 -13.85
N VAL A 143 -9.04 -4.74 -12.91
CA VAL A 143 -9.75 -5.21 -11.72
C VAL A 143 -11.08 -4.47 -11.61
N MET A 144 -12.12 -5.16 -11.15
CA MET A 144 -13.41 -4.52 -10.89
C MET A 144 -13.25 -3.51 -9.75
N THR A 145 -13.77 -2.32 -9.94
CA THR A 145 -13.77 -1.24 -8.96
C THR A 145 -15.17 -0.64 -8.83
N ASP A 146 -15.38 0.00 -7.72
CA ASP A 146 -16.44 0.96 -7.46
C ASP A 146 -15.83 2.34 -7.68
N GLU A 147 -15.83 2.81 -8.92
CA GLU A 147 -15.11 4.02 -9.32
C GLU A 147 -15.62 5.26 -8.57
N LEU A 148 -16.92 5.33 -8.41
CA LEU A 148 -17.59 6.36 -7.62
C LEU A 148 -18.74 5.73 -6.85
N ASN A 149 -19.01 6.18 -5.64
CA ASN A 149 -20.33 5.95 -5.04
C ASN A 149 -21.41 6.70 -5.83
N PRO A 150 -22.70 6.36 -5.72
CA PRO A 150 -23.77 7.12 -6.34
C PRO A 150 -23.76 8.61 -5.98
N ASP A 151 -23.19 8.99 -4.85
CA ASP A 151 -22.97 10.37 -4.43
C ASP A 151 -21.66 11.00 -4.98
N GLY A 152 -20.92 10.25 -5.79
CA GLY A 152 -19.66 10.69 -6.40
C GLY A 152 -18.45 10.71 -5.46
N ARG A 153 -18.54 10.07 -4.30
CA ARG A 153 -17.47 10.06 -3.29
C ARG A 153 -17.03 8.64 -2.98
N GLY A 154 -15.74 8.46 -2.68
CA GLY A 154 -15.28 7.35 -1.87
C GLY A 154 -16.02 7.41 -0.53
N GLY A 155 -16.07 6.37 0.26
CA GLY A 155 -16.87 6.42 1.49
C GLY A 155 -16.24 5.64 2.62
N CYS A 156 -16.50 6.15 3.82
CA CYS A 156 -16.30 5.43 5.05
C CYS A 156 -17.59 4.77 5.50
N GLY A 157 -17.48 3.54 5.99
CA GLY A 157 -18.58 2.84 6.60
C GLY A 157 -19.24 1.79 5.73
N HIS A 158 -20.07 1.00 6.38
CA HIS A 158 -20.68 -0.17 5.81
C HIS A 158 -21.78 0.19 4.81
N ARG A 159 -21.68 -0.36 3.61
CA ARG A 159 -22.66 -0.22 2.52
C ARG A 159 -23.21 -1.61 2.18
N PRO A 160 -24.32 -2.04 2.79
CA PRO A 160 -24.83 -3.40 2.63
C PRO A 160 -25.51 -3.65 1.28
N ASP A 161 -25.95 -2.59 0.60
CA ASP A 161 -26.69 -2.68 -0.66
C ASP A 161 -25.74 -2.62 -1.85
N ALA A 162 -25.53 -3.77 -2.50
CA ALA A 162 -24.68 -3.89 -3.68
C ALA A 162 -25.14 -3.02 -4.87
N SER A 163 -26.44 -2.64 -4.92
CA SER A 163 -26.97 -1.77 -5.98
C SER A 163 -26.44 -0.34 -5.89
N GLN A 164 -25.88 0.04 -4.76
CA GLN A 164 -25.25 1.36 -4.54
C GLN A 164 -23.81 1.44 -5.07
N PHE A 165 -23.26 0.34 -5.58
CA PHE A 165 -21.91 0.31 -6.10
C PHE A 165 -21.90 0.49 -7.61
N ASP A 166 -20.99 1.32 -8.09
CA ASP A 166 -20.59 1.29 -9.48
C ASP A 166 -19.83 0.00 -9.79
N SER A 167 -19.81 -0.36 -11.05
CA SER A 167 -19.07 -1.52 -11.53
C SER A 167 -18.34 -1.14 -12.81
N THR A 168 -17.06 -0.97 -12.68
CA THR A 168 -16.16 -0.58 -13.78
C THR A 168 -14.87 -1.37 -13.68
N LEU A 169 -14.31 -1.79 -14.81
CA LEU A 169 -12.96 -2.33 -14.84
C LEU A 169 -11.95 -1.19 -14.88
N VAL A 170 -11.00 -1.20 -13.94
CA VAL A 170 -9.92 -0.21 -13.88
C VAL A 170 -8.56 -0.88 -13.99
N ALA A 171 -7.67 -0.28 -14.77
CA ALA A 171 -6.28 -0.72 -14.90
C ALA A 171 -5.51 -0.43 -13.59
N ASP A 172 -5.00 -1.45 -12.87
CA ASP A 172 -4.23 -1.26 -11.64
C ASP A 172 -3.16 -2.35 -11.39
N PRO A 173 -3.45 -3.68 -11.42
CA PRO A 173 -2.42 -4.70 -11.20
C PRO A 173 -1.36 -4.68 -12.30
N ILE A 174 -0.08 -4.72 -11.95
CA ILE A 174 1.02 -4.93 -12.88
C ILE A 174 1.41 -6.39 -12.82
N ASP A 175 1.05 -7.13 -13.86
CA ASP A 175 1.18 -8.57 -13.96
C ASP A 175 2.42 -8.97 -14.76
N HIS A 176 3.48 -9.31 -14.06
CA HIS A 176 4.75 -9.78 -14.63
C HIS A 176 4.82 -11.31 -14.81
N LEU A 177 3.79 -12.03 -14.36
CA LEU A 177 3.76 -13.50 -14.40
C LEU A 177 3.05 -14.04 -15.65
N THR A 178 2.06 -13.33 -16.16
CA THR A 178 1.34 -13.74 -17.37
C THR A 178 2.18 -13.42 -18.61
N PRO A 179 2.64 -14.45 -19.37
CA PRO A 179 3.57 -14.23 -20.48
C PRO A 179 2.91 -13.65 -21.74
N SER A 180 1.62 -13.89 -21.93
CA SER A 180 0.85 -13.40 -23.07
C SER A 180 -0.64 -13.26 -22.72
N LEU A 181 -1.35 -12.41 -23.46
CA LEU A 181 -2.79 -12.18 -23.31
C LEU A 181 -3.50 -12.31 -24.66
N GLU A 182 -4.73 -12.82 -24.61
CA GLU A 182 -5.69 -12.60 -25.69
C GLU A 182 -6.31 -11.20 -25.52
N LEU A 183 -6.40 -10.49 -26.63
CA LEU A 183 -7.02 -9.17 -26.66
C LEU A 183 -8.17 -9.18 -27.68
N PRO A 184 -9.43 -9.02 -27.25
CA PRO A 184 -10.57 -8.92 -28.17
C PRO A 184 -10.45 -7.71 -29.13
N ALA A 185 -11.18 -7.75 -30.22
CA ALA A 185 -11.35 -6.58 -31.07
C ALA A 185 -11.98 -5.42 -30.27
N HIS A 186 -11.66 -4.20 -30.64
CA HIS A 186 -12.08 -2.98 -29.97
C HIS A 186 -11.66 -2.96 -28.49
N SER A 187 -10.40 -3.28 -28.24
CA SER A 187 -9.83 -3.30 -26.89
C SER A 187 -8.49 -2.57 -26.80
N THR A 188 -8.23 -2.08 -25.62
CA THR A 188 -6.97 -1.44 -25.24
C THR A 188 -6.30 -2.21 -24.12
N GLN A 189 -4.97 -2.38 -24.22
CA GLN A 189 -4.15 -3.03 -23.20
C GLN A 189 -2.91 -2.19 -22.91
N GLY A 190 -2.72 -1.84 -21.64
CA GLY A 190 -1.50 -1.23 -21.15
C GLY A 190 -0.43 -2.27 -20.80
N GLY A 191 0.82 -1.86 -20.89
CA GLY A 191 1.93 -2.63 -20.33
C GLY A 191 2.92 -1.71 -19.62
N TRP A 192 3.65 -2.24 -18.69
CA TRP A 192 4.54 -1.54 -17.78
C TRP A 192 5.97 -1.99 -17.96
N VAL A 193 6.90 -1.05 -17.96
CA VAL A 193 8.34 -1.32 -17.89
C VAL A 193 8.91 -0.46 -16.77
N ARG A 194 9.44 -1.10 -15.73
CA ARG A 194 10.17 -0.47 -14.63
C ARG A 194 11.63 -0.84 -14.72
N VAL A 195 12.51 0.13 -14.61
CA VAL A 195 13.96 -0.05 -14.54
C VAL A 195 14.46 0.44 -13.19
N TRP A 196 15.14 -0.42 -12.44
CA TRP A 196 15.89 -0.02 -11.26
C TRP A 196 17.34 0.23 -11.66
N VAL A 197 17.68 1.50 -11.84
CA VAL A 197 19.03 1.90 -12.26
C VAL A 197 20.03 1.50 -11.17
N PRO A 198 21.07 0.70 -11.50
CA PRO A 198 22.09 0.33 -10.51
C PRO A 198 22.78 1.56 -9.90
N ALA A 199 23.16 1.44 -8.63
CA ALA A 199 23.86 2.49 -7.91
C ALA A 199 25.25 2.80 -8.49
N ASP A 200 25.85 1.83 -9.16
CA ASP A 200 27.15 1.89 -9.83
C ASP A 200 27.05 2.12 -11.36
N ALA A 201 25.84 2.32 -11.89
CA ALA A 201 25.66 2.60 -13.32
C ALA A 201 26.49 3.81 -13.77
N GLU A 202 27.14 3.71 -14.92
CA GLU A 202 27.81 4.86 -15.53
C GLU A 202 26.78 5.93 -15.91
N PRO A 203 27.03 7.22 -15.64
CA PRO A 203 26.18 8.29 -16.16
C PRO A 203 26.17 8.34 -17.69
N GLY A 204 24.98 8.56 -18.27
CA GLY A 204 24.80 8.64 -19.71
C GLY A 204 23.41 8.19 -20.17
N VAL A 205 23.25 7.99 -21.47
CA VAL A 205 21.98 7.62 -22.08
C VAL A 205 21.96 6.12 -22.39
N TYR A 206 21.11 5.41 -21.69
CA TYR A 206 20.85 3.98 -21.89
C TYR A 206 19.61 3.81 -22.77
N THR A 207 19.67 2.87 -23.70
CA THR A 207 18.58 2.60 -24.65
C THR A 207 18.22 1.12 -24.65
N ALA A 208 16.92 0.84 -24.59
CA ALA A 208 16.35 -0.48 -24.81
C ALA A 208 15.20 -0.42 -25.81
N GLU A 209 14.98 -1.54 -26.51
CA GLU A 209 13.82 -1.76 -27.36
C GLU A 209 12.78 -2.59 -26.62
N VAL A 210 11.51 -2.22 -26.75
CA VAL A 210 10.35 -3.00 -26.34
C VAL A 210 9.66 -3.50 -27.60
N ALA A 211 9.81 -4.79 -27.91
CA ALA A 211 9.16 -5.42 -29.05
C ALA A 211 7.80 -5.96 -28.61
N VAL A 212 6.72 -5.43 -29.21
CA VAL A 212 5.36 -5.92 -28.96
C VAL A 212 4.95 -6.83 -30.12
N LYS A 213 4.44 -8.01 -29.78
CA LYS A 213 4.19 -9.11 -30.71
C LYS A 213 2.78 -9.70 -30.54
N ASN A 214 2.25 -10.31 -31.58
CA ASN A 214 1.13 -11.25 -31.54
C ASN A 214 1.64 -12.63 -32.00
N GLY A 215 1.87 -13.53 -31.06
CA GLY A 215 2.58 -14.76 -31.31
C GLY A 215 4.02 -14.51 -31.79
N ALA A 216 4.36 -15.02 -32.97
CA ALA A 216 5.66 -14.79 -33.62
C ALA A 216 5.71 -13.48 -34.42
N LYS A 217 4.56 -12.88 -34.75
CA LYS A 217 4.48 -11.66 -35.58
C LYS A 217 4.75 -10.44 -34.73
N GLU A 218 5.78 -9.68 -35.09
CA GLU A 218 6.04 -8.37 -34.49
C GLU A 218 4.98 -7.35 -34.96
N LEU A 219 4.37 -6.65 -34.00
CA LEU A 219 3.40 -5.58 -34.22
C LEU A 219 4.08 -4.22 -34.31
N GLY A 220 5.17 -4.05 -33.57
CA GLY A 220 5.97 -2.85 -33.57
C GLY A 220 7.01 -2.83 -32.46
N ARG A 221 7.85 -1.80 -32.49
CA ARG A 221 8.90 -1.53 -31.48
C ARG A 221 8.76 -0.14 -30.90
N LEU A 222 9.04 -0.07 -29.61
CA LEU A 222 9.10 1.18 -28.86
C LEU A 222 10.50 1.33 -28.28
N THR A 223 11.07 2.52 -28.37
CA THR A 223 12.40 2.81 -27.81
C THR A 223 12.27 3.49 -26.46
N LEU A 224 12.87 2.89 -25.45
CA LEU A 224 13.03 3.47 -24.10
C LEU A 224 14.44 4.04 -23.98
N ARG A 225 14.56 5.34 -23.67
CA ARG A 225 15.83 5.98 -23.36
C ARG A 225 15.81 6.47 -21.91
N ILE A 226 16.86 6.15 -21.15
CA ILE A 226 17.03 6.59 -19.76
C ILE A 226 18.31 7.42 -19.67
N HIS A 227 18.15 8.69 -19.31
CA HIS A 227 19.25 9.63 -19.04
C HIS A 227 19.66 9.49 -17.57
N VAL A 228 20.73 8.74 -17.31
CA VAL A 228 21.24 8.49 -15.97
C VAL A 228 22.19 9.63 -15.56
N ASP A 229 21.81 10.36 -14.49
CA ASP A 229 22.61 11.42 -13.87
C ASP A 229 23.76 10.84 -13.04
N SER A 230 24.78 11.64 -12.79
CA SER A 230 25.89 11.31 -11.91
C SER A 230 25.51 11.25 -10.42
N ARG A 231 24.41 11.89 -10.03
CA ARG A 231 23.85 11.79 -8.67
C ARG A 231 23.35 10.40 -8.38
N GLN A 232 23.36 10.05 -7.11
CA GLN A 232 22.93 8.75 -6.64
C GLN A 232 21.92 8.90 -5.50
N LEU A 233 20.80 8.17 -5.55
CA LEU A 233 19.93 7.98 -4.41
C LEU A 233 20.56 6.99 -3.41
N PRO A 234 20.34 7.18 -2.11
CA PRO A 234 20.64 6.15 -1.12
C PRO A 234 19.88 4.86 -1.41
N ALA A 235 20.35 3.75 -0.84
CA ALA A 235 19.56 2.51 -0.85
C ALA A 235 18.22 2.70 -0.09
N PRO A 236 17.14 1.99 -0.43
CA PRO A 236 15.82 2.17 0.20
C PRO A 236 15.84 2.09 1.74
N LYS A 237 16.68 1.21 2.30
CA LYS A 237 16.87 1.11 3.76
C LYS A 237 17.36 2.42 4.41
N ASP A 238 18.10 3.22 3.65
CA ASP A 238 18.74 4.47 4.10
C ASP A 238 17.94 5.72 3.71
N TRP A 239 16.78 5.57 3.05
CA TRP A 239 15.91 6.71 2.74
C TRP A 239 15.44 7.38 4.03
N ALA A 240 15.37 8.71 3.99
CA ALA A 240 14.87 9.51 5.10
C ALA A 240 13.35 9.42 5.25
N PHE A 241 12.63 9.09 4.16
CA PHE A 241 11.18 8.96 4.18
C PHE A 241 10.74 7.83 5.12
N HIS A 242 9.93 8.16 6.11
CA HIS A 242 9.33 7.19 7.02
C HIS A 242 8.06 6.62 6.39
N LEU A 243 8.19 5.46 5.75
CA LEU A 243 7.08 4.73 5.16
C LEU A 243 6.55 3.70 6.14
N ASP A 244 5.31 3.89 6.59
CA ASP A 244 4.56 2.93 7.40
C ASP A 244 3.36 2.40 6.61
N LEU A 245 3.41 1.14 6.21
CA LEU A 245 2.31 0.43 5.58
C LEU A 245 1.97 -0.79 6.44
N TRP A 246 0.79 -0.83 7.03
CA TRP A 246 0.41 -1.91 7.94
C TRP A 246 0.25 -3.23 7.21
N GLN A 247 1.08 -4.21 7.60
CA GLN A 247 1.12 -5.52 6.99
C GLN A 247 0.09 -6.45 7.63
N ASN A 248 -0.67 -7.19 6.81
CA ASN A 248 -1.61 -8.22 7.27
C ASN A 248 -1.13 -9.62 6.85
N PRO A 249 -0.40 -10.34 7.71
CA PRO A 249 0.05 -11.70 7.42
C PRO A 249 -1.12 -12.70 7.28
N PHE A 250 -2.24 -12.44 7.95
CA PHE A 250 -3.40 -13.34 7.95
C PHE A 250 -4.10 -13.39 6.60
N ALA A 251 -4.14 -12.27 5.87
CA ALA A 251 -4.65 -12.23 4.50
C ALA A 251 -3.82 -13.10 3.54
N ILE A 252 -2.50 -13.15 3.73
CA ILE A 252 -1.61 -14.01 2.94
C ILE A 252 -1.87 -15.48 3.26
N ALA A 253 -1.98 -15.82 4.56
CA ALA A 253 -2.27 -17.20 4.97
C ALA A 253 -3.59 -17.70 4.37
N ARG A 254 -4.66 -16.91 4.45
CA ARG A 254 -5.96 -17.24 3.88
C ARG A 254 -5.90 -17.37 2.37
N TYR A 255 -5.32 -16.40 1.68
CA TYR A 255 -5.29 -16.39 0.21
C TYR A 255 -4.55 -17.60 -0.36
N TYR A 256 -3.43 -18.00 0.25
CA TYR A 256 -2.65 -19.15 -0.20
C TYR A 256 -3.08 -20.48 0.44
N GLY A 257 -4.06 -20.46 1.34
CA GLY A 257 -4.55 -21.68 2.01
C GLY A 257 -3.48 -22.34 2.89
N VAL A 258 -2.53 -21.58 3.42
CA VAL A 258 -1.43 -22.08 4.25
C VAL A 258 -1.70 -21.85 5.73
N LYS A 259 -1.15 -22.75 6.57
CA LYS A 259 -1.27 -22.62 8.02
C LYS A 259 -0.52 -21.37 8.50
N PRO A 260 -1.18 -20.43 9.22
CA PRO A 260 -0.50 -19.27 9.79
C PRO A 260 0.76 -19.67 10.56
N TRP A 261 1.83 -18.90 10.36
CA TRP A 261 3.13 -19.07 11.03
C TRP A 261 3.88 -20.37 10.74
N SER A 262 3.43 -21.16 9.73
CA SER A 262 4.22 -22.26 9.18
C SER A 262 5.39 -21.74 8.35
N GLN A 263 6.36 -22.62 8.05
CA GLN A 263 7.46 -22.28 7.15
C GLN A 263 6.94 -21.84 5.77
N GLU A 264 5.96 -22.55 5.24
CA GLU A 264 5.33 -22.19 3.95
C GLU A 264 4.68 -20.81 4.00
N HIS A 265 4.05 -20.43 5.12
CA HIS A 265 3.48 -19.08 5.28
C HIS A 265 4.56 -18.00 5.18
N PHE A 266 5.70 -18.17 5.85
CA PHE A 266 6.82 -17.22 5.75
C PHE A 266 7.39 -17.15 4.32
N GLU A 267 7.45 -18.28 3.61
CA GLU A 267 7.86 -18.30 2.20
C GLU A 267 6.87 -17.51 1.31
N LYS A 268 5.55 -17.65 1.55
CA LYS A 268 4.54 -16.87 0.82
C LYS A 268 4.57 -15.38 1.17
N MET A 269 4.91 -15.01 2.40
CA MET A 269 5.02 -13.61 2.83
C MET A 269 6.24 -12.90 2.26
N ARG A 270 7.36 -13.60 2.10
CA ARG A 270 8.67 -13.02 1.76
C ARG A 270 8.65 -12.07 0.56
N PRO A 271 8.09 -12.40 -0.60
CA PRO A 271 8.09 -11.49 -1.75
C PRO A 271 7.41 -10.14 -1.48
N TYR A 272 6.36 -10.14 -0.67
CA TYR A 272 5.61 -8.93 -0.34
C TYR A 272 6.38 -8.05 0.65
N MET A 273 7.00 -8.65 1.66
CA MET A 273 7.80 -7.91 2.63
C MET A 273 9.09 -7.37 2.00
N GLU A 274 9.67 -8.08 1.04
CA GLU A 274 10.77 -7.57 0.22
C GLU A 274 10.34 -6.39 -0.66
N MET A 275 9.14 -6.44 -1.26
CA MET A 275 8.58 -5.29 -2.00
C MET A 275 8.41 -4.07 -1.09
N TYR A 276 7.97 -4.26 0.14
CA TYR A 276 7.83 -3.21 1.14
C TYR A 276 9.20 -2.65 1.57
N ARG A 277 10.16 -3.52 1.89
CA ARG A 277 11.56 -3.13 2.15
C ARG A 277 12.12 -2.28 1.02
N ASP A 278 11.94 -2.74 -0.22
CA ASP A 278 12.47 -2.10 -1.41
C ASP A 278 11.75 -0.78 -1.75
N ALA A 279 10.58 -0.55 -1.21
CA ALA A 279 9.88 0.73 -1.24
C ALA A 279 10.35 1.70 -0.13
N GLY A 280 11.26 1.27 0.73
CA GLY A 280 11.75 2.06 1.86
C GLY A 280 10.95 1.88 3.14
N GLY A 281 10.20 0.77 3.28
CA GLY A 281 9.42 0.44 4.48
C GLY A 281 10.27 0.47 5.75
N LYS A 282 9.73 1.04 6.82
CA LYS A 282 10.45 1.28 8.08
C LYS A 282 9.86 0.52 9.26
N VAL A 283 8.58 0.19 9.20
CA VAL A 283 7.78 -0.20 10.36
C VAL A 283 7.30 -1.64 10.24
N ILE A 284 7.43 -2.39 11.32
CA ILE A 284 6.87 -3.73 11.50
C ILE A 284 5.55 -3.59 12.27
N THR A 285 4.42 -3.88 11.64
CA THR A 285 3.11 -3.84 12.30
C THR A 285 2.86 -5.15 13.04
N ALA A 286 2.61 -5.08 14.34
CA ALA A 286 2.30 -6.24 15.18
C ALA A 286 0.98 -6.05 15.94
N SER A 287 0.12 -7.06 15.93
CA SER A 287 -1.09 -7.11 16.75
C SER A 287 -0.81 -7.84 18.06
N VAL A 288 -0.84 -7.11 19.17
CA VAL A 288 -0.57 -7.69 20.50
C VAL A 288 -1.83 -8.14 21.25
N ILE A 289 -3.00 -7.92 20.63
CA ILE A 289 -4.31 -8.39 21.06
C ILE A 289 -5.09 -8.96 19.87
N HIS A 290 -6.15 -9.70 20.15
CA HIS A 290 -7.08 -10.19 19.14
C HIS A 290 -7.95 -9.04 18.61
N LYS A 291 -7.99 -8.88 17.28
CA LYS A 291 -8.83 -7.91 16.55
C LYS A 291 -8.69 -6.45 17.02
N PRO A 292 -7.49 -5.84 17.00
CA PRO A 292 -7.31 -4.45 17.42
C PRO A 292 -8.20 -3.47 16.64
N TRP A 293 -8.47 -3.77 15.37
CA TRP A 293 -9.32 -2.97 14.48
C TRP A 293 -10.69 -3.61 14.22
N ASN A 294 -11.15 -4.50 15.14
CA ASN A 294 -12.40 -5.24 15.01
C ASN A 294 -12.46 -6.02 13.68
N GLY A 295 -13.44 -5.77 12.84
CA GLY A 295 -13.62 -6.44 11.54
C GLY A 295 -13.47 -5.46 10.36
N GLN A 296 -12.55 -4.53 10.41
CA GLN A 296 -12.35 -3.54 9.35
C GLN A 296 -11.70 -4.12 8.08
N THR A 297 -11.03 -5.26 8.20
CA THR A 297 -10.44 -6.01 7.08
C THR A 297 -11.17 -7.33 6.87
N TYR A 298 -11.07 -7.90 5.67
CA TYR A 298 -11.68 -9.21 5.38
C TYR A 298 -11.11 -10.29 6.32
N ASP A 299 -9.78 -10.32 6.45
CA ASP A 299 -9.09 -11.17 7.42
C ASP A 299 -8.77 -10.32 8.66
N PRO A 300 -9.44 -10.54 9.79
CA PRO A 300 -9.12 -9.81 11.02
C PRO A 300 -7.71 -10.18 11.51
N PHE A 301 -7.09 -9.23 12.18
CA PHE A 301 -5.78 -9.46 12.78
C PHE A 301 -5.94 -10.31 14.04
N GLU A 302 -5.32 -11.50 14.05
CA GLU A 302 -5.19 -12.33 15.24
C GLU A 302 -4.05 -11.80 16.13
N THR A 303 -4.10 -12.14 17.41
CA THR A 303 -3.02 -11.76 18.32
C THR A 303 -1.72 -12.48 18.00
N MET A 304 -0.60 -11.77 18.07
CA MET A 304 0.74 -12.36 18.00
C MET A 304 1.32 -12.62 19.41
N VAL A 305 0.59 -12.23 20.46
CA VAL A 305 0.92 -12.50 21.86
C VAL A 305 -0.20 -13.34 22.47
N THR A 306 0.13 -14.50 23.04
CA THR A 306 -0.88 -15.30 23.75
C THR A 306 -1.06 -14.75 25.17
N TRP A 307 -2.27 -14.34 25.49
CA TRP A 307 -2.67 -13.91 26.83
C TRP A 307 -3.27 -15.09 27.57
N MET A 308 -2.69 -15.45 28.69
CA MET A 308 -3.17 -16.56 29.53
C MET A 308 -3.30 -16.09 30.97
N LYS A 309 -4.46 -16.37 31.59
CA LYS A 309 -4.67 -16.25 33.01
C LYS A 309 -4.52 -17.64 33.64
N LYS A 310 -3.53 -17.81 34.51
CA LYS A 310 -3.26 -19.08 35.18
C LYS A 310 -4.35 -19.40 36.23
N ALA A 311 -4.41 -20.66 36.65
CA ALA A 311 -5.37 -21.11 37.66
C ALA A 311 -5.22 -20.39 39.03
N ASP A 312 -4.03 -19.88 39.35
CA ASP A 312 -3.75 -19.06 40.51
C ASP A 312 -4.12 -17.58 40.35
N GLY A 313 -4.67 -17.19 39.19
CA GLY A 313 -5.06 -15.83 38.84
C GLY A 313 -3.96 -14.93 38.28
N THR A 314 -2.71 -15.41 38.23
CA THR A 314 -1.60 -14.65 37.64
C THR A 314 -1.63 -14.68 36.12
N TRP A 315 -1.03 -13.67 35.49
CA TRP A 315 -0.91 -13.59 34.02
C TRP A 315 0.36 -14.25 33.51
N PHE A 316 0.25 -14.86 32.34
CA PHE A 316 1.36 -15.35 31.53
C PHE A 316 1.17 -14.88 30.08
N PHE A 317 2.26 -14.43 29.47
CA PHE A 317 2.25 -13.96 28.09
C PHE A 317 3.29 -14.75 27.30
N ASP A 318 2.85 -15.34 26.17
CA ASP A 318 3.75 -16.05 25.26
C ASP A 318 3.97 -15.19 24.01
N TYR A 319 5.22 -14.86 23.75
CA TYR A 319 5.67 -14.00 22.67
C TYR A 319 6.19 -14.77 21.45
N THR A 320 6.05 -16.10 21.41
CA THR A 320 6.65 -16.96 20.37
C THR A 320 6.27 -16.51 18.95
N ILE A 321 5.01 -16.16 18.70
CA ILE A 321 4.56 -15.72 17.38
C ILE A 321 5.05 -14.29 17.08
N PHE A 322 5.00 -13.41 18.07
CA PHE A 322 5.53 -12.06 17.97
C PHE A 322 7.02 -12.07 17.59
N ASP A 323 7.81 -12.86 18.28
CA ASP A 323 9.25 -13.00 18.01
C ASP A 323 9.51 -13.49 16.59
N ARG A 324 8.85 -14.57 16.17
CA ARG A 324 9.02 -15.13 14.83
C ARG A 324 8.65 -14.14 13.73
N TRP A 325 7.60 -13.35 13.95
CA TRP A 325 7.20 -12.30 13.01
C TRP A 325 8.24 -11.19 12.92
N VAL A 326 8.67 -10.66 14.06
CA VAL A 326 9.68 -9.60 14.13
C VAL A 326 11.02 -10.05 13.55
N GLU A 327 11.50 -11.25 13.92
CA GLU A 327 12.74 -11.84 13.40
C GLU A 327 12.69 -12.01 11.88
N PHE A 328 11.58 -12.50 11.35
CA PHE A 328 11.37 -12.63 9.91
C PHE A 328 11.42 -11.27 9.20
N MET A 329 10.73 -10.26 9.73
CA MET A 329 10.73 -8.92 9.15
C MET A 329 12.12 -8.27 9.21
N MET A 330 12.86 -8.49 10.29
CA MET A 330 14.25 -8.04 10.41
C MET A 330 15.19 -8.76 9.45
N GLU A 331 15.01 -10.08 9.26
CA GLU A 331 15.73 -10.84 8.24
C GLU A 331 15.47 -10.32 6.82
N VAL A 332 14.24 -9.95 6.53
CA VAL A 332 13.89 -9.27 5.27
C VAL A 332 14.59 -7.92 5.12
N GLY A 333 14.95 -7.27 6.23
CA GLY A 333 15.68 -5.99 6.26
C GLY A 333 14.86 -4.80 6.77
N ILE A 334 13.74 -5.02 7.43
CA ILE A 334 12.92 -3.99 8.07
C ILE A 334 13.24 -4.00 9.56
N THR A 335 13.98 -2.99 10.03
CA THR A 335 14.62 -3.02 11.36
C THR A 335 14.46 -1.72 12.15
N LYS A 336 13.72 -0.74 11.61
CA LYS A 336 13.74 0.61 12.17
C LYS A 336 12.78 0.77 13.34
N GLU A 337 11.59 0.18 13.24
CA GLU A 337 10.51 0.39 14.19
C GLU A 337 9.58 -0.84 14.24
N ILE A 338 9.03 -1.11 15.43
CA ILE A 338 7.97 -2.09 15.66
C ILE A 338 6.79 -1.35 16.28
N THR A 339 5.63 -1.38 15.64
CA THR A 339 4.39 -0.78 16.16
C THR A 339 3.45 -1.87 16.68
N CYS A 340 3.10 -1.79 17.96
CA CYS A 340 2.31 -2.81 18.66
C CYS A 340 0.89 -2.31 18.93
N TYR A 341 -0.07 -2.80 18.16
CA TYR A 341 -1.49 -2.44 18.24
C TYR A 341 -2.30 -3.43 19.06
N SER A 342 -3.20 -3.07 19.93
CA SER A 342 -3.48 -1.75 20.47
C SER A 342 -4.01 -1.87 21.89
N MET A 343 -3.59 -0.97 22.76
CA MET A 343 -4.17 -0.88 24.10
C MET A 343 -5.62 -0.40 24.09
N VAL A 344 -6.01 0.34 23.04
CA VAL A 344 -7.36 0.91 22.93
C VAL A 344 -7.97 0.46 21.60
N PRO A 345 -8.38 -0.83 21.49
CA PRO A 345 -8.98 -1.36 20.28
C PRO A 345 -10.34 -0.71 19.98
N TRP A 346 -10.82 -0.85 18.74
CA TRP A 346 -12.14 -0.36 18.34
C TRP A 346 -13.30 -0.97 19.13
N ARG A 347 -13.13 -2.21 19.54
CA ARG A 347 -13.96 -2.86 20.54
C ARG A 347 -13.16 -2.98 21.82
N LEU A 348 -13.48 -2.26 22.84
CA LEU A 348 -12.79 -2.31 24.15
C LEU A 348 -12.99 -3.67 24.85
N SER A 349 -12.46 -4.72 24.19
CA SER A 349 -12.59 -6.13 24.59
C SER A 349 -11.28 -6.85 24.32
N PHE A 350 -10.79 -7.59 25.34
CA PHE A 350 -9.50 -8.25 25.33
C PHE A 350 -9.70 -9.75 25.54
N GLN A 351 -9.37 -10.53 24.53
CA GLN A 351 -9.48 -11.99 24.58
C GLN A 351 -8.25 -12.59 25.26
N TYR A 352 -8.48 -13.57 26.13
CA TYR A 352 -7.44 -14.34 26.79
C TYR A 352 -7.88 -15.79 26.99
N TYR A 353 -6.91 -16.68 27.19
CA TYR A 353 -7.16 -18.06 27.61
C TYR A 353 -7.16 -18.14 29.14
N ASP A 354 -8.24 -18.65 29.73
CA ASP A 354 -8.35 -18.89 31.16
C ASP A 354 -8.05 -20.36 31.45
N GLN A 355 -6.95 -20.62 32.15
CA GLN A 355 -6.52 -21.96 32.51
C GLN A 355 -7.49 -22.60 33.50
N ALA A 356 -8.12 -21.85 34.41
CA ALA A 356 -9.04 -22.38 35.40
C ALA A 356 -10.32 -22.92 34.76
N THR A 357 -10.84 -22.27 33.75
CA THR A 357 -12.04 -22.68 33.02
C THR A 357 -11.72 -23.47 31.73
N ASN A 358 -10.44 -23.57 31.37
CA ASN A 358 -9.94 -24.22 30.14
C ASN A 358 -10.65 -23.69 28.86
N SER A 359 -10.83 -22.39 28.77
CA SER A 359 -11.57 -21.77 27.66
C SER A 359 -11.10 -20.35 27.36
N LEU A 360 -11.40 -19.87 26.15
CA LEU A 360 -11.23 -18.47 25.79
C LEU A 360 -12.28 -17.62 26.49
N GLN A 361 -11.82 -16.51 27.08
CA GLN A 361 -12.63 -15.52 27.79
C GLN A 361 -12.39 -14.14 27.22
N GLU A 362 -13.26 -13.18 27.54
CA GLU A 362 -13.12 -11.77 27.19
C GLU A 362 -13.24 -10.89 28.45
N ILE A 363 -12.34 -9.90 28.53
CA ILE A 363 -12.46 -8.78 29.47
C ILE A 363 -12.93 -7.56 28.68
N LYS A 364 -14.03 -6.94 29.15
CA LYS A 364 -14.54 -5.67 28.59
C LYS A 364 -14.20 -4.54 29.56
N THR A 365 -13.21 -3.76 29.21
CA THR A 365 -12.71 -2.67 30.04
C THR A 365 -12.15 -1.55 29.16
N LYS A 366 -11.97 -0.35 29.70
CA LYS A 366 -11.57 0.85 28.96
C LYS A 366 -10.51 1.66 29.73
N PRO A 367 -9.77 2.56 29.06
CA PRO A 367 -8.91 3.51 29.74
C PRO A 367 -9.63 4.25 30.87
N GLY A 368 -9.00 4.30 32.04
CA GLY A 368 -9.55 4.85 33.28
C GLY A 368 -10.17 3.81 34.23
N ASP A 369 -10.52 2.62 33.76
CA ASP A 369 -11.00 1.55 34.61
C ASP A 369 -9.82 0.86 35.35
N LYS A 370 -10.04 0.46 36.58
CA LYS A 370 -9.04 -0.24 37.40
C LYS A 370 -8.58 -1.56 36.74
N GLU A 371 -9.52 -2.32 36.18
CA GLU A 371 -9.22 -3.57 35.49
C GLU A 371 -8.37 -3.36 34.25
N PHE A 372 -8.62 -2.27 33.48
CA PHE A 372 -7.78 -1.89 32.33
C PHE A 372 -6.33 -1.64 32.78
N GLU A 373 -6.14 -0.86 33.85
CA GLU A 373 -4.83 -0.59 34.39
C GLU A 373 -4.12 -1.85 34.87
N GLU A 374 -4.84 -2.75 35.58
CA GLU A 374 -4.27 -3.99 36.12
C GLU A 374 -3.78 -4.93 35.01
N ILE A 375 -4.61 -5.21 33.98
CA ILE A 375 -4.24 -6.16 32.93
C ILE A 375 -3.11 -5.59 32.06
N TRP A 376 -3.17 -4.30 31.72
CA TRP A 376 -2.17 -3.69 30.87
C TRP A 376 -0.86 -3.42 31.59
N THR A 377 -0.87 -3.09 32.89
CA THR A 377 0.36 -3.02 33.68
C THR A 377 1.07 -4.36 33.72
N ALA A 378 0.31 -5.46 33.93
CA ALA A 378 0.89 -6.81 33.93
C ALA A 378 1.51 -7.16 32.57
N MET A 379 0.78 -6.91 31.48
CA MET A 379 1.25 -7.18 30.12
C MET A 379 2.49 -6.34 29.77
N LEU A 380 2.42 -5.03 29.94
CA LEU A 380 3.51 -4.12 29.56
C LEU A 380 4.77 -4.33 30.39
N THR A 381 4.65 -4.66 31.69
CA THR A 381 5.81 -4.98 32.53
C THR A 381 6.52 -6.24 32.00
N SER A 382 5.75 -7.30 31.71
CA SER A 382 6.28 -8.52 31.11
C SER A 382 6.90 -8.26 29.73
N PHE A 383 6.20 -7.47 28.91
CA PHE A 383 6.64 -7.15 27.55
C PHE A 383 7.91 -6.31 27.53
N ALA A 384 8.04 -5.31 28.43
CA ALA A 384 9.26 -4.53 28.56
C ALA A 384 10.48 -5.41 28.89
N ALA A 385 10.32 -6.36 29.83
CA ALA A 385 11.39 -7.29 30.17
C ALA A 385 11.79 -8.15 28.96
N HIS A 386 10.81 -8.72 28.24
CA HIS A 386 11.02 -9.52 27.05
C HIS A 386 11.71 -8.71 25.93
N LEU A 387 11.22 -7.50 25.64
CA LEU A 387 11.80 -6.64 24.62
C LEU A 387 13.23 -6.19 24.94
N LYS A 388 13.53 -5.97 26.22
CA LYS A 388 14.90 -5.66 26.69
C LYS A 388 15.82 -6.86 26.51
N GLU A 389 15.37 -8.07 26.82
CA GLU A 389 16.10 -9.31 26.57
C GLU A 389 16.41 -9.52 25.09
N LYS A 390 15.43 -9.25 24.21
CA LYS A 390 15.59 -9.33 22.74
C LYS A 390 16.41 -8.18 22.14
N GLY A 391 16.64 -7.11 22.88
CA GLY A 391 17.30 -5.88 22.37
C GLY A 391 16.38 -5.03 21.49
N TRP A 392 15.08 -5.21 21.53
CA TRP A 392 14.09 -4.53 20.69
C TRP A 392 13.37 -3.38 21.39
N PHE A 393 13.54 -3.22 22.71
CA PHE A 393 12.82 -2.22 23.50
C PHE A 393 12.93 -0.80 22.92
N GLY A 394 14.13 -0.40 22.52
CA GLY A 394 14.41 0.94 21.98
C GLY A 394 13.79 1.25 20.61
N ILE A 395 13.24 0.25 19.91
CA ILE A 395 12.60 0.40 18.59
C ILE A 395 11.12 0.00 18.61
N THR A 396 10.60 -0.42 19.76
CA THR A 396 9.19 -0.84 19.90
C THR A 396 8.35 0.29 20.44
N HIS A 397 7.25 0.57 19.74
CA HIS A 397 6.23 1.54 20.14
C HIS A 397 4.96 0.84 20.57
N ILE A 398 4.36 1.28 21.69
CA ILE A 398 2.98 0.95 22.04
C ILE A 398 2.09 1.88 21.24
N SER A 399 1.27 1.29 20.35
CA SER A 399 0.62 2.03 19.26
C SER A 399 -0.90 2.06 19.42
N MET A 400 -1.49 3.20 19.13
CA MET A 400 -2.93 3.43 19.08
C MET A 400 -3.32 4.10 17.77
N ASP A 401 -4.60 4.01 17.41
CA ASP A 401 -5.18 4.72 16.28
C ASP A 401 -6.42 5.52 16.71
N GLU A 402 -6.73 6.60 16.04
CA GLU A 402 -7.95 7.43 16.09
C GLU A 402 -8.71 7.43 17.44
N ARG A 403 -8.00 7.63 18.56
CA ARG A 403 -8.59 7.61 19.91
C ARG A 403 -8.84 9.02 20.44
N PRO A 404 -9.89 9.20 21.29
CA PRO A 404 -10.15 10.44 21.98
C PRO A 404 -9.00 10.82 22.94
N LEU A 405 -8.79 12.12 23.11
CA LEU A 405 -7.73 12.66 23.95
C LEU A 405 -7.68 12.08 25.36
N ASP A 406 -8.84 11.99 26.04
CA ASP A 406 -8.89 11.48 27.42
C ASP A 406 -8.48 10.00 27.50
N ALA A 407 -8.93 9.19 26.52
CA ALA A 407 -8.51 7.78 26.44
C ALA A 407 -6.99 7.68 26.22
N MET A 408 -6.41 8.54 25.40
CA MET A 408 -4.98 8.59 25.16
C MET A 408 -4.21 8.99 26.41
N LYS A 409 -4.64 10.03 27.14
CA LYS A 409 -3.98 10.45 28.39
C LYS A 409 -3.94 9.33 29.43
N GLU A 410 -5.07 8.65 29.64
CA GLU A 410 -5.12 7.51 30.58
C GLU A 410 -4.26 6.33 30.10
N THR A 411 -4.25 6.06 28.80
CA THR A 411 -3.41 5.00 28.24
C THR A 411 -1.91 5.31 28.43
N ILE A 412 -1.48 6.53 28.11
CA ILE A 412 -0.11 7.00 28.34
C ILE A 412 0.28 6.86 29.81
N ARG A 413 -0.60 7.23 30.74
CA ARG A 413 -0.37 7.07 32.18
C ARG A 413 -0.07 5.60 32.55
N VAL A 414 -0.83 4.66 32.01
CA VAL A 414 -0.63 3.21 32.26
C VAL A 414 0.68 2.74 31.62
N ILE A 415 1.02 3.17 30.42
CA ILE A 415 2.29 2.84 29.75
C ILE A 415 3.46 3.32 30.62
N ARG A 416 3.46 4.59 31.04
CA ARG A 416 4.54 5.19 31.85
C ARG A 416 4.66 4.56 33.23
N LYS A 417 3.55 4.04 33.79
CA LYS A 417 3.56 3.29 35.05
C LYS A 417 4.26 1.93 34.90
N ALA A 418 4.06 1.25 33.76
CA ALA A 418 4.68 -0.04 33.49
C ALA A 418 6.19 0.10 33.21
N ASP A 419 6.56 1.02 32.35
CA ASP A 419 7.93 1.41 32.07
C ASP A 419 7.97 2.84 31.50
N PRO A 420 8.66 3.79 32.13
CA PRO A 420 8.69 5.19 31.70
C PRO A 420 9.38 5.41 30.35
N ASP A 421 10.22 4.47 29.92
CA ASP A 421 11.03 4.60 28.70
C ASP A 421 10.37 3.97 27.46
N PHE A 422 9.16 3.41 27.56
CA PHE A 422 8.43 2.94 26.40
C PHE A 422 8.22 4.07 25.39
N LYS A 423 8.48 3.78 24.13
CA LYS A 423 8.07 4.63 23.04
C LYS A 423 6.59 4.45 22.72
N ILE A 424 5.96 5.52 22.27
CA ILE A 424 4.51 5.57 22.02
C ILE A 424 4.27 6.13 20.63
N SER A 425 3.34 5.52 19.88
CA SER A 425 2.87 6.04 18.59
C SER A 425 1.37 6.20 18.55
N LEU A 426 0.92 7.17 17.75
CA LEU A 426 -0.49 7.42 17.47
C LEU A 426 -0.69 7.73 15.99
N ALA A 427 -1.62 7.04 15.35
CA ALA A 427 -2.14 7.41 14.03
C ALA A 427 -3.60 7.87 14.19
N GLY A 428 -3.85 9.19 14.17
CA GLY A 428 -5.20 9.67 14.48
C GLY A 428 -5.38 11.17 14.47
N ALA A 429 -6.25 11.66 15.36
CA ALA A 429 -6.51 13.08 15.48
C ALA A 429 -5.31 13.86 16.04
N LEU A 430 -5.15 15.08 15.60
CA LEU A 430 -4.15 15.99 16.16
C LEU A 430 -4.61 16.51 17.53
N HIS A 431 -3.88 16.11 18.56
CA HIS A 431 -3.98 16.62 19.93
C HIS A 431 -2.61 17.19 20.31
N GLU A 432 -2.44 18.51 20.23
CA GLU A 432 -1.13 19.14 20.45
C GLU A 432 -0.57 18.83 21.84
N GLU A 433 -1.45 18.60 22.83
CA GLU A 433 -1.09 18.23 24.21
C GLU A 433 -0.35 16.89 24.30
N LEU A 434 -0.52 16.00 23.32
CA LEU A 434 0.15 14.69 23.28
C LEU A 434 1.50 14.73 22.54
N SER A 435 1.84 15.84 21.88
CA SER A 435 3.01 15.92 21.01
C SER A 435 4.32 15.57 21.70
N ASP A 436 4.43 15.83 23.01
CA ASP A 436 5.62 15.55 23.79
C ASP A 436 5.73 14.08 24.24
N ASP A 437 4.59 13.40 24.38
CA ASP A 437 4.54 12.00 24.82
C ASP A 437 4.71 11.00 23.67
N LEU A 438 4.44 11.43 22.43
CA LEU A 438 4.44 10.56 21.27
C LEU A 438 5.78 10.61 20.54
N ASP A 439 6.42 9.47 20.33
CA ASP A 439 7.66 9.35 19.56
C ASP A 439 7.39 9.33 18.05
N ASP A 440 6.39 8.57 17.60
CA ASP A 440 5.84 8.65 16.25
C ASP A 440 4.40 9.17 16.29
N TYR A 441 4.15 10.26 15.57
CA TYR A 441 2.84 10.87 15.50
C TYR A 441 2.42 11.07 14.05
N CYS A 442 1.35 10.37 13.68
CA CYS A 442 0.76 10.40 12.36
C CYS A 442 -0.64 11.01 12.43
N VAL A 443 -0.93 12.05 11.63
CA VAL A 443 -2.25 12.69 11.61
C VAL A 443 -2.90 12.63 10.22
N ALA A 444 -4.22 12.70 10.17
CA ALA A 444 -4.94 12.76 8.89
C ALA A 444 -4.49 13.98 8.06
N LEU A 445 -4.43 13.81 6.75
CA LEU A 445 -4.02 14.85 5.79
C LEU A 445 -4.68 16.23 6.04
N ARG A 446 -5.96 16.22 6.41
CA ARG A 446 -6.73 17.45 6.71
C ARG A 446 -6.28 18.18 7.98
N MET A 447 -5.50 17.52 8.84
CA MET A 447 -4.98 18.10 10.08
C MET A 447 -3.57 18.62 9.87
N LYS A 448 -3.28 19.80 10.38
CA LYS A 448 -1.99 20.46 10.16
C LYS A 448 -1.26 20.68 11.47
N TYR A 449 -0.08 20.09 11.58
CA TYR A 449 0.84 20.48 12.66
C TYR A 449 1.25 21.94 12.54
N SER A 450 1.34 22.64 13.67
CA SER A 450 1.99 23.95 13.70
C SER A 450 3.49 23.82 13.35
N GLN A 451 4.09 24.89 12.82
CA GLN A 451 5.53 24.91 12.52
C GLN A 451 6.39 24.76 13.78
N GLU A 452 5.88 25.23 14.91
CA GLU A 452 6.53 25.09 16.20
C GLU A 452 6.61 23.62 16.62
N VAL A 453 5.48 22.90 16.57
CA VAL A 453 5.41 21.46 16.86
C VAL A 453 6.33 20.66 15.95
N LYS A 454 6.27 20.86 14.62
CA LYS A 454 7.17 20.18 13.67
C LYS A 454 8.64 20.43 13.98
N SER A 455 8.99 21.67 14.26
CA SER A 455 10.37 22.06 14.55
C SER A 455 10.88 21.49 15.88
N LYS A 456 10.04 21.44 16.92
CA LYS A 456 10.36 20.83 18.21
C LYS A 456 10.57 19.34 18.06
N ARG A 457 9.60 18.62 17.50
CA ARG A 457 9.66 17.17 17.29
C ARG A 457 10.88 16.74 16.48
N LYS A 458 11.22 17.50 15.42
CA LYS A 458 12.42 17.25 14.62
C LYS A 458 13.71 17.41 15.41
N ARG A 459 13.82 18.42 16.30
CA ARG A 459 15.00 18.59 17.17
C ARG A 459 15.13 17.44 18.18
N GLU A 460 14.01 16.88 18.61
CA GLU A 460 13.94 15.75 19.55
C GLU A 460 14.12 14.39 18.86
N GLY A 461 14.25 14.36 17.53
CA GLY A 461 14.38 13.13 16.74
C GLY A 461 13.12 12.30 16.67
N LYS A 462 11.95 12.91 16.91
CA LYS A 462 10.63 12.27 16.85
C LYS A 462 10.09 12.25 15.42
N VAL A 463 9.38 11.20 15.06
CA VAL A 463 8.77 11.00 13.75
C VAL A 463 7.44 11.75 13.66
N THR A 464 7.25 12.48 12.56
CA THR A 464 6.05 13.29 12.31
C THR A 464 5.57 13.02 10.89
N THR A 465 4.46 12.28 10.75
CA THR A 465 3.94 11.79 9.48
C THR A 465 2.47 12.17 9.28
N TYR A 466 1.92 11.77 8.18
CA TYR A 466 0.49 11.92 7.89
C TYR A 466 -0.06 10.68 7.17
N TYR A 467 -1.39 10.54 7.20
CA TYR A 467 -2.09 9.49 6.47
C TYR A 467 -3.26 10.04 5.67
N THR A 468 -3.75 9.25 4.72
CA THR A 468 -5.05 9.42 4.07
C THR A 468 -5.93 8.22 4.37
N SER A 469 -7.21 8.45 4.56
CA SER A 469 -8.21 7.44 4.86
C SER A 469 -9.36 7.51 3.85
N CYS A 470 -10.44 6.80 4.13
CA CYS A 470 -11.68 6.91 3.37
C CYS A 470 -12.35 8.29 3.43
N GLU A 471 -11.93 9.17 4.34
CA GLU A 471 -12.49 10.53 4.47
C GLU A 471 -11.89 11.53 3.49
N GLU A 472 -10.68 11.26 2.98
CA GLU A 472 -10.06 12.09 1.96
C GLU A 472 -10.39 11.54 0.56
N PRO A 473 -11.30 12.18 -0.22
CA PRO A 473 -11.61 11.69 -1.57
C PRO A 473 -10.39 11.81 -2.51
N PHE A 474 -9.53 12.78 -2.28
CA PHE A 474 -8.27 13.03 -3.00
C PHE A 474 -7.33 13.94 -2.15
N PRO A 475 -5.99 13.78 -2.23
CA PRO A 475 -5.33 12.66 -2.91
C PRO A 475 -5.51 11.37 -2.13
N ASN A 476 -5.62 10.24 -2.83
CA ASN A 476 -5.75 8.94 -2.16
C ASN A 476 -5.12 7.80 -2.99
N THR A 477 -5.24 6.57 -2.46
CA THR A 477 -4.66 5.36 -3.05
C THR A 477 -5.71 4.31 -3.40
N PHE A 478 -6.95 4.71 -3.68
CA PHE A 478 -8.01 3.80 -4.14
C PHE A 478 -7.73 3.30 -5.57
N THR A 479 -8.30 2.16 -5.96
CA THR A 479 -8.10 1.61 -7.29
C THR A 479 -8.60 2.53 -8.40
N PHE A 480 -9.59 3.36 -8.12
CA PHE A 480 -10.14 4.35 -9.05
C PHE A 480 -9.44 5.72 -9.02
N CYS A 481 -8.61 6.01 -8.02
CA CYS A 481 -7.87 7.28 -7.98
C CYS A 481 -6.89 7.41 -9.16
N PRO A 482 -6.68 8.62 -9.68
CA PRO A 482 -5.61 8.88 -10.63
C PRO A 482 -4.25 8.41 -10.07
N PRO A 483 -3.44 7.65 -10.82
CA PRO A 483 -2.17 7.11 -10.31
C PRO A 483 -1.19 8.19 -9.82
N ALA A 484 -1.26 9.39 -10.40
CA ALA A 484 -0.45 10.54 -9.99
C ALA A 484 -0.68 10.97 -8.54
N GLU A 485 -1.86 10.72 -7.96
CA GLU A 485 -2.13 11.06 -6.56
C GLU A 485 -1.21 10.30 -5.62
N CYS A 486 -0.88 9.04 -5.94
CA CYS A 486 0.05 8.26 -5.14
C CYS A 486 1.49 8.83 -5.17
N GLU A 487 1.94 9.38 -6.29
CA GLU A 487 3.23 10.10 -6.34
C GLU A 487 3.15 11.45 -5.62
N TRP A 488 2.04 12.13 -5.72
CA TRP A 488 1.80 13.42 -5.08
C TRP A 488 1.99 13.36 -3.55
N LEU A 489 1.66 12.22 -2.92
CA LEU A 489 1.82 12.02 -1.46
C LEU A 489 3.25 12.27 -0.99
N GLY A 490 4.26 11.76 -1.72
CA GLY A 490 5.67 11.99 -1.35
C GLY A 490 6.10 13.45 -1.52
N TRP A 491 5.62 14.12 -2.58
CA TRP A 491 5.87 15.54 -2.79
C TRP A 491 5.23 16.42 -1.71
N TYR A 492 4.04 16.06 -1.27
CA TYR A 492 3.34 16.76 -0.19
C TYR A 492 4.12 16.66 1.14
N ALA A 493 4.61 15.48 1.48
CA ALA A 493 5.48 15.32 2.65
C ALA A 493 6.71 16.25 2.57
N ALA A 494 7.33 16.37 1.39
CA ALA A 494 8.47 17.25 1.16
C ALA A 494 8.12 18.75 1.30
N ARG A 495 6.91 19.14 0.85
CA ARG A 495 6.38 20.50 1.00
C ARG A 495 6.13 20.85 2.47
N GLU A 496 5.45 19.98 3.18
CA GLU A 496 5.06 20.19 4.57
C GLU A 496 6.21 19.96 5.57
N ASN A 497 7.38 19.50 5.09
CA ASN A 497 8.50 19.07 5.92
C ASN A 497 8.10 18.01 6.96
N LEU A 498 7.26 17.05 6.53
CA LEU A 498 6.91 15.86 7.27
C LEU A 498 7.93 14.75 6.98
N ASP A 499 8.05 13.80 7.91
CA ASP A 499 9.04 12.74 7.79
C ASP A 499 8.60 11.60 6.88
N GLY A 500 7.28 11.47 6.59
CA GLY A 500 6.79 10.39 5.74
C GLY A 500 5.27 10.29 5.68
N TYR A 501 4.81 9.07 5.40
CA TYR A 501 3.41 8.74 5.14
C TYR A 501 3.06 7.37 5.70
N LEU A 502 1.87 7.26 6.28
CA LEU A 502 1.28 6.02 6.74
C LEU A 502 0.07 5.64 5.87
N ARG A 503 -0.08 4.33 5.60
CA ARG A 503 -1.32 3.74 5.09
C ARG A 503 -1.71 2.55 5.96
N TRP A 504 -2.95 2.55 6.46
CA TRP A 504 -3.48 1.55 7.39
C TRP A 504 -3.58 0.13 6.84
N ALA A 505 -3.36 -0.05 5.51
CA ALA A 505 -3.46 -1.34 4.88
C ALA A 505 -2.55 -1.46 3.66
N TYR A 506 -1.57 -2.36 3.75
CA TYR A 506 -0.64 -2.72 2.68
C TYR A 506 -1.16 -3.85 1.81
N ASN A 507 -1.63 -4.93 2.47
CA ASN A 507 -2.01 -6.17 1.83
C ASN A 507 -3.19 -6.87 2.54
N SER A 508 -4.11 -6.11 3.11
CA SER A 508 -5.36 -6.66 3.66
C SER A 508 -6.33 -6.96 2.52
N TRP A 509 -6.03 -8.05 1.80
CA TRP A 509 -6.74 -8.41 0.59
C TRP A 509 -8.21 -8.73 0.85
N VAL A 510 -9.08 -8.27 -0.03
CA VAL A 510 -10.45 -8.76 -0.20
C VAL A 510 -10.45 -10.23 -0.65
N ILE A 511 -11.61 -10.84 -0.90
CA ILE A 511 -11.67 -12.27 -1.23
C ILE A 511 -10.79 -12.59 -2.44
N GLU A 512 -11.01 -11.90 -3.56
CA GLU A 512 -10.34 -12.11 -4.84
C GLU A 512 -9.77 -10.80 -5.38
N PRO A 513 -8.67 -10.30 -4.81
CA PRO A 513 -8.15 -8.98 -5.12
C PRO A 513 -7.71 -8.81 -6.58
N LEU A 514 -7.36 -9.90 -7.28
CA LEU A 514 -7.00 -9.86 -8.70
C LEU A 514 -8.22 -9.64 -9.61
N LEU A 515 -9.44 -9.94 -9.15
CA LEU A 515 -10.67 -9.82 -9.94
C LEU A 515 -11.49 -8.61 -9.53
N ASP A 516 -11.67 -8.40 -8.23
CA ASP A 516 -12.57 -7.40 -7.68
C ASP A 516 -11.95 -6.71 -6.47
N SER A 517 -11.75 -5.41 -6.59
CA SER A 517 -11.18 -4.60 -5.51
C SER A 517 -12.23 -3.97 -4.59
N ARG A 518 -13.51 -4.16 -4.90
CA ARG A 518 -14.60 -3.58 -4.11
C ARG A 518 -14.70 -4.27 -2.76
N PHE A 519 -14.97 -3.45 -1.76
CA PHE A 519 -15.17 -3.91 -0.39
C PHE A 519 -16.25 -3.02 0.25
N TYR A 520 -17.40 -3.58 0.58
CA TYR A 520 -18.60 -2.82 0.96
C TYR A 520 -18.44 -1.91 2.18
N THR A 521 -17.40 -2.12 3.00
CA THR A 521 -17.12 -1.27 4.15
C THR A 521 -16.32 -0.01 3.77
N TRP A 522 -15.41 -0.14 2.79
CA TRP A 522 -14.49 0.91 2.38
C TRP A 522 -14.48 1.08 0.87
N ALA A 523 -13.92 2.19 0.41
CA ALA A 523 -13.70 2.42 -1.02
C ALA A 523 -12.86 1.31 -1.65
N ALA A 524 -13.10 1.01 -2.92
CA ALA A 524 -12.41 -0.06 -3.62
C ALA A 524 -10.88 0.16 -3.62
N GLY A 525 -10.14 -0.86 -3.17
CA GLY A 525 -8.68 -0.82 -3.06
C GLY A 525 -8.14 -0.05 -1.86
N ASP A 526 -8.98 0.41 -0.93
CA ASP A 526 -8.55 1.05 0.30
C ASP A 526 -7.69 0.12 1.17
N THR A 527 -8.02 -1.16 1.18
CA THR A 527 -7.43 -2.16 2.07
C THR A 527 -6.13 -2.80 1.56
N TYR A 528 -5.63 -2.41 0.36
CA TYR A 528 -4.36 -2.96 -0.15
C TYR A 528 -3.77 -2.14 -1.31
N LEU A 529 -2.45 -2.25 -1.47
CA LEU A 529 -1.68 -1.57 -2.52
C LEU A 529 -1.03 -2.55 -3.51
N ILE A 530 -0.91 -3.81 -3.13
CA ILE A 530 -0.23 -4.87 -3.89
C ILE A 530 -1.13 -6.08 -4.07
N TYR A 531 -0.80 -6.92 -5.04
CA TYR A 531 -1.63 -8.04 -5.46
C TYR A 531 -0.94 -9.39 -5.25
N PRO A 532 -1.71 -10.49 -5.11
CA PRO A 532 -1.15 -11.83 -5.04
C PRO A 532 -0.19 -12.17 -6.18
N GLY A 533 0.74 -13.08 -5.91
CA GLY A 533 1.80 -13.47 -6.85
C GLY A 533 2.98 -12.49 -6.88
N GLY A 534 3.14 -11.62 -5.88
CA GLY A 534 4.19 -10.60 -5.89
C GLY A 534 3.96 -9.54 -6.97
N ARG A 535 2.71 -9.37 -7.41
CA ARG A 535 2.34 -8.33 -8.37
C ARG A 535 2.24 -6.99 -7.68
N THR A 536 2.88 -6.00 -8.25
CA THR A 536 2.75 -4.59 -7.85
C THR A 536 1.51 -3.96 -8.49
N SER A 537 1.27 -2.67 -8.24
CA SER A 537 0.17 -1.90 -8.83
C SER A 537 0.66 -0.56 -9.39
N LEU A 538 -0.14 0.06 -10.25
CA LEU A 538 0.10 1.45 -10.67
C LEU A 538 0.22 2.36 -9.44
N ARG A 539 -0.64 2.16 -8.44
CA ARG A 539 -0.65 2.94 -7.19
C ARG A 539 0.65 2.82 -6.42
N PHE A 540 1.12 1.60 -6.19
CA PHE A 540 2.34 1.36 -5.41
C PHE A 540 3.60 1.81 -6.15
N GLU A 541 3.70 1.56 -7.47
CA GLU A 541 4.82 2.06 -8.28
C GLU A 541 4.89 3.59 -8.27
N ARG A 542 3.74 4.27 -8.37
CA ARG A 542 3.69 5.74 -8.29
C ARG A 542 4.00 6.26 -6.89
N MET A 543 3.58 5.57 -5.84
CA MET A 543 3.96 5.91 -4.46
C MET A 543 5.49 5.87 -4.28
N ILE A 544 6.16 4.82 -4.78
CA ILE A 544 7.62 4.72 -4.74
C ILE A 544 8.29 5.90 -5.46
N GLN A 545 7.75 6.33 -6.60
CA GLN A 545 8.26 7.50 -7.31
C GLN A 545 8.12 8.79 -6.49
N GLY A 546 7.02 8.92 -5.73
CA GLY A 546 6.83 10.03 -4.80
C GLY A 546 7.84 10.03 -3.66
N ILE A 547 8.13 8.86 -3.10
CA ILE A 547 9.16 8.69 -2.05
C ILE A 547 10.54 9.06 -2.59
N GLN A 548 10.90 8.58 -3.78
CA GLN A 548 12.16 8.95 -4.43
C GLN A 548 12.26 10.45 -4.71
N ALA A 549 11.16 11.09 -5.07
CA ALA A 549 11.11 12.54 -5.25
C ALA A 549 11.36 13.28 -3.92
N TYR A 550 10.79 12.80 -2.81
CA TYR A 550 11.09 13.32 -1.48
C TYR A 550 12.58 13.22 -1.14
N GLU A 551 13.21 12.07 -1.40
CA GLU A 551 14.65 11.89 -1.18
C GLU A 551 15.49 12.87 -2.02
N LYS A 552 15.18 13.00 -3.31
CA LYS A 552 15.85 13.96 -4.19
C LYS A 552 15.72 15.39 -3.67
N VAL A 553 14.53 15.79 -3.24
CA VAL A 553 14.27 17.12 -2.66
C VAL A 553 15.13 17.36 -1.42
N ASN A 554 15.19 16.41 -0.50
CA ASN A 554 15.97 16.53 0.73
C ASN A 554 17.49 16.61 0.44
N MET A 555 17.99 15.80 -0.48
CA MET A 555 19.37 15.85 -0.92
C MET A 555 19.72 17.20 -1.56
N LEU A 556 18.84 17.72 -2.43
CA LEU A 556 19.03 19.02 -3.08
C LEU A 556 18.93 20.18 -2.08
N LYS A 557 17.98 20.16 -1.14
CA LYS A 557 17.91 21.15 -0.05
C LYS A 557 19.25 21.19 0.72
N SER A 558 19.76 20.02 1.12
CA SER A 558 21.02 19.90 1.84
C SER A 558 22.22 20.40 1.02
N GLU A 559 22.30 20.04 -0.26
CA GLU A 559 23.34 20.51 -1.18
C GLU A 559 23.32 22.04 -1.31
N TYR A 560 22.11 22.62 -1.55
CA TYR A 560 21.99 24.06 -1.76
C TYR A 560 22.30 24.87 -0.51
N VAL A 561 21.94 24.36 0.67
CA VAL A 561 22.31 24.98 1.96
C VAL A 561 23.84 24.94 2.14
N LYS A 562 24.45 23.75 2.01
CA LYS A 562 25.91 23.56 2.18
C LYS A 562 26.74 24.42 1.21
N ARG A 563 26.25 24.61 -0.02
CA ARG A 563 26.93 25.39 -1.06
C ARG A 563 26.49 26.86 -1.10
N ASN A 564 25.69 27.33 -0.13
CA ASN A 564 25.14 28.68 -0.06
C ASN A 564 24.39 29.11 -1.38
N GLN A 565 23.73 28.16 -2.03
CA GLN A 565 23.00 28.40 -3.30
C GLN A 565 21.55 28.87 -3.03
N LYS A 566 21.40 30.01 -2.36
CA LYS A 566 20.11 30.56 -1.90
C LYS A 566 19.07 30.67 -3.03
N GLY A 567 19.47 31.06 -4.25
CA GLY A 567 18.56 31.19 -5.39
C GLY A 567 17.98 29.85 -5.85
N LYS A 568 18.79 28.75 -5.83
CA LYS A 568 18.31 27.41 -6.16
C LYS A 568 17.39 26.87 -5.06
N LEU A 569 17.73 27.11 -3.79
CA LEU A 569 16.89 26.72 -2.66
C LEU A 569 15.51 27.38 -2.75
N LYS A 570 15.47 28.70 -2.94
CA LYS A 570 14.20 29.44 -3.12
C LYS A 570 13.39 28.94 -4.33
N LYS A 571 14.06 28.58 -5.45
CA LYS A 571 13.38 27.99 -6.61
C LYS A 571 12.76 26.63 -6.29
N LEU A 572 13.47 25.79 -5.54
CA LEU A 572 13.00 24.49 -5.10
C LEU A 572 11.79 24.64 -4.16
N GLU A 573 11.88 25.48 -3.14
CA GLU A 573 10.80 25.75 -2.19
C GLU A 573 9.54 26.28 -2.92
N LYS A 574 9.70 27.24 -3.84
CA LYS A 574 8.61 27.75 -4.65
C LYS A 574 7.98 26.69 -5.56
N ALA A 575 8.75 25.71 -6.01
CA ALA A 575 8.21 24.61 -6.80
C ALA A 575 7.34 23.69 -5.93
N LEU A 576 7.72 23.46 -4.67
CA LEU A 576 6.95 22.64 -3.74
C LEU A 576 5.62 23.27 -3.31
N GLU A 577 5.46 24.61 -3.39
CA GLU A 577 4.17 25.29 -3.10
C GLU A 577 3.01 24.83 -4.00
N LEU A 578 3.30 24.15 -5.11
CA LEU A 578 2.27 23.56 -5.98
C LEU A 578 1.56 22.37 -5.36
N PHE A 579 2.17 21.69 -4.40
CA PHE A 579 1.57 20.53 -3.74
C PHE A 579 0.64 20.96 -2.59
N ASP A 580 -0.44 21.61 -2.93
CA ASP A 580 -1.46 22.12 -2.02
C ASP A 580 -2.74 21.31 -2.23
N GLU A 581 -3.17 20.59 -1.21
CA GLU A 581 -4.36 19.73 -1.28
C GLU A 581 -5.64 20.53 -1.59
N GLY A 582 -5.71 21.78 -1.18
CA GLY A 582 -6.83 22.67 -1.49
C GLY A 582 -6.95 23.03 -2.97
N LYS A 583 -5.90 22.79 -3.77
CA LYS A 583 -5.89 23.07 -5.21
C LYS A 583 -6.18 21.83 -6.08
N LEU A 584 -6.10 20.63 -5.53
CA LEU A 584 -6.34 19.39 -6.28
C LEU A 584 -7.69 19.32 -6.99
N PRO A 585 -8.79 19.91 -6.47
CA PRO A 585 -10.04 20.00 -7.22
C PRO A 585 -9.95 20.76 -8.55
N GLN A 586 -9.02 21.70 -8.66
CA GLN A 586 -8.86 22.58 -9.84
C GLN A 586 -7.65 22.21 -10.72
N GLU A 587 -6.62 21.63 -10.12
CA GLU A 587 -5.38 21.27 -10.80
C GLU A 587 -5.02 19.81 -10.49
N SER A 588 -4.92 18.96 -11.51
CA SER A 588 -4.64 17.54 -11.31
C SER A 588 -3.26 17.30 -10.70
N ALA A 589 -3.15 16.21 -9.90
CA ALA A 589 -1.86 15.77 -9.35
C ALA A 589 -0.81 15.57 -10.45
N ALA A 590 -1.21 15.03 -11.61
CA ALA A 590 -0.34 14.80 -12.76
C ALA A 590 0.25 16.12 -13.30
N ASP A 591 -0.56 17.17 -13.44
CA ASP A 591 -0.11 18.48 -13.92
C ASP A 591 0.83 19.15 -12.91
N CYS A 592 0.52 19.07 -11.60
CA CYS A 592 1.41 19.56 -10.55
C CYS A 592 2.78 18.89 -10.63
N ILE A 593 2.82 17.55 -10.68
CA ILE A 593 4.05 16.76 -10.74
C ILE A 593 4.84 17.10 -12.01
N LYS A 594 4.19 17.14 -13.16
CA LYS A 594 4.82 17.50 -14.45
C LYS A 594 5.49 18.87 -14.39
N LYS A 595 4.78 19.89 -13.89
CA LYS A 595 5.31 21.25 -13.73
C LYS A 595 6.53 21.29 -12.81
N VAL A 596 6.49 20.58 -11.70
CA VAL A 596 7.61 20.55 -10.73
C VAL A 596 8.81 19.81 -11.31
N LYS A 597 8.61 18.63 -11.88
CA LYS A 597 9.70 17.88 -12.54
C LYS A 597 10.39 18.71 -13.62
N GLN A 598 9.62 19.44 -14.45
CA GLN A 598 10.20 20.34 -15.44
C GLN A 598 10.99 21.50 -14.82
N ARG A 599 10.48 22.12 -13.74
CA ARG A 599 11.17 23.23 -13.05
C ARG A 599 12.47 22.80 -12.37
N LEU A 600 12.50 21.59 -11.83
CA LEU A 600 13.64 21.05 -11.08
C LEU A 600 14.61 20.25 -11.96
N GLY A 601 14.21 19.90 -13.19
CA GLY A 601 15.00 19.08 -14.10
C GLY A 601 15.02 17.59 -13.79
N PHE A 602 14.01 17.10 -13.05
CA PHE A 602 13.84 15.67 -12.69
C PHE A 602 13.32 14.86 -13.88
#